data_944c6c36f3ce8ce56c79f120772468e8
#
_entry.id   944c6c36f3ce8ce56c79f120772468e8
#
_cell.length_a   1.000
_cell.length_b   1.000
_cell.length_c   1.000
_cell.angle_alpha   90.00
_cell.angle_beta   90.00
_cell.angle_gamma   90.00
#
_symmetry.space_group_name_H-M   'P 1'
#
loop_
_entity.id
_entity.type
_entity.pdbx_description
1 polymer ?
#
loop_
_entity_poly.entity_id
_entity_poly.type
_entity_poly.pdbx_seq_one_letter_code
_entity_poly.pdbx_strand_id
1 'polypeptide(L)'
;SFAMNRIYYSGFYIVSALVLLDRKSFSKHHQLIGYFNKEYLKSNIIDRKLGSILNETFERRNLIDYDDYFSITKSEVKRYYSDMKNFVKVIELLIKQRIKSK
;
A
#
# COMPACT_ATOMS: atom_id res chain seq x y z
N SER A 1 -8.39 11.38 7.76
CA SER A 1 -8.25 12.66 7.08
C SER A 1 -8.22 12.47 5.57
N PHE A 2 -8.50 13.53 4.85
CA PHE A 2 -8.49 13.51 3.38
C PHE A 2 -7.12 13.13 2.84
N ALA A 3 -6.06 13.71 3.41
CA ALA A 3 -4.69 13.42 2.99
C ALA A 3 -4.33 11.94 3.20
N MET A 4 -4.67 11.38 4.35
CA MET A 4 -4.37 9.98 4.63
C MET A 4 -5.14 9.03 3.72
N ASN A 5 -6.39 9.36 3.42
CA ASN A 5 -7.16 8.56 2.45
C ASN A 5 -6.48 8.53 1.09
N ARG A 6 -6.02 9.68 0.61
CA ARG A 6 -5.34 9.77 -0.69
C ARG A 6 -4.04 8.97 -0.70
N ILE A 7 -3.26 9.09 0.36
CA ILE A 7 -2.00 8.35 0.49
C ILE A 7 -2.27 6.84 0.47
N TYR A 8 -3.19 6.38 1.30
CA TYR A 8 -3.53 4.96 1.37
C TYR A 8 -4.02 4.44 0.02
N TYR A 9 -4.95 5.14 -0.62
CA TYR A 9 -5.53 4.64 -1.87
C TYR A 9 -4.53 4.63 -3.02
N SER A 10 -3.53 5.49 -3.03
CA SER A 10 -2.47 5.39 -4.04
C SER A 10 -1.74 4.04 -3.96
N GLY A 11 -1.47 3.58 -2.75
CA GLY A 11 -0.88 2.25 -2.53
C GLY A 11 -1.85 1.13 -2.84
N PHE A 12 -3.10 1.26 -2.38
CA PHE A 12 -4.13 0.26 -2.63
C PHE A 12 -4.33 0.00 -4.13
N TYR A 13 -4.42 1.07 -4.92
CA TYR A 13 -4.67 0.93 -6.35
C TYR A 13 -3.46 0.36 -7.11
N ILE A 14 -2.24 0.76 -6.76
CA ILE A 14 -1.07 0.20 -7.45
C ILE A 14 -0.87 -1.28 -7.11
N VAL A 15 -1.16 -1.68 -5.86
CA VAL A 15 -1.08 -3.08 -5.46
C VAL A 15 -2.21 -3.88 -6.11
N SER A 16 -3.40 -3.30 -6.24
CA SER A 16 -4.50 -3.93 -6.98
C SER A 16 -4.08 -4.24 -8.43
N ALA A 17 -3.39 -3.29 -9.07
CA ALA A 17 -2.87 -3.49 -10.43
C ALA A 17 -1.82 -4.59 -10.48
N LEU A 18 -0.93 -4.64 -9.49
CA LEU A 18 0.10 -5.67 -9.40
C LEU A 18 -0.52 -7.07 -9.31
N VAL A 19 -1.48 -7.26 -8.41
CA VAL A 19 -2.04 -8.60 -8.19
C VAL A 19 -2.91 -9.07 -9.35
N LEU A 20 -3.38 -8.15 -10.23
CA LEU A 20 -4.03 -8.56 -11.46
C LEU A 20 -3.09 -9.37 -12.37
N LEU A 21 -1.79 -9.11 -12.31
CA LEU A 21 -0.81 -9.89 -13.06
C LEU A 21 -0.73 -11.33 -12.55
N ASP A 22 -1.13 -11.56 -11.31
CA ASP A 22 -1.27 -12.90 -10.71
C ASP A 22 -2.65 -13.49 -10.97
N ARG A 23 -3.48 -12.82 -11.76
CA ARG A 23 -4.87 -13.20 -12.03
C ARG A 23 -5.71 -13.24 -10.75
N LYS A 24 -5.46 -12.29 -9.85
CA LYS A 24 -6.17 -12.13 -8.59
C LYS A 24 -6.80 -10.75 -8.51
N SER A 25 -7.97 -10.69 -7.91
CA SER A 25 -8.62 -9.44 -7.56
C SER A 25 -9.40 -9.62 -6.27
N PHE A 26 -9.49 -8.56 -5.48
CA PHE A 26 -10.12 -8.60 -4.17
C PHE A 26 -11.03 -7.39 -3.99
N SER A 27 -12.26 -7.62 -3.55
CA SER A 27 -13.19 -6.54 -3.23
C SER A 27 -12.97 -5.98 -1.83
N LYS A 28 -12.38 -6.78 -0.93
CA LYS A 28 -12.15 -6.37 0.45
C LYS A 28 -10.69 -6.00 0.67
N HIS A 29 -10.47 -4.84 1.31
CA HIS A 29 -9.12 -4.29 1.52
C HIS A 29 -8.22 -5.23 2.29
N HIS A 30 -8.71 -5.82 3.38
CA HIS A 30 -7.87 -6.71 4.20
C HIS A 30 -7.46 -7.98 3.44
N GLN A 31 -8.26 -8.43 2.49
CA GLN A 31 -7.91 -9.60 1.68
C GLN A 31 -6.80 -9.26 0.69
N LEU A 32 -6.86 -8.09 0.05
CA LEU A 32 -5.78 -7.64 -0.84
C LEU A 32 -4.48 -7.50 -0.06
N ILE A 33 -4.54 -6.83 1.09
CA ILE A 33 -3.36 -6.58 1.92
C ILE A 33 -2.76 -7.91 2.40
N GLY A 34 -3.61 -8.85 2.84
CA GLY A 34 -3.15 -10.19 3.25
C GLY A 34 -2.46 -10.94 2.14
N TYR A 35 -3.03 -10.92 0.94
CA TYR A 35 -2.42 -11.53 -0.24
C TYR A 35 -1.06 -10.90 -0.54
N PHE A 36 -1.00 -9.58 -0.57
CA PHE A 36 0.24 -8.84 -0.82
C PHE A 36 1.31 -9.18 0.22
N ASN A 37 0.94 -9.18 1.49
CA ASN A 37 1.87 -9.52 2.57
C ASN A 37 2.47 -10.91 2.38
N LYS A 38 1.63 -11.89 2.08
CA LYS A 38 2.08 -13.28 1.91
C LYS A 38 2.94 -13.46 0.66
N GLU A 39 2.45 -12.98 -0.47
CA GLU A 39 3.07 -13.29 -1.77
C GLU A 39 4.23 -12.37 -2.12
N TYR A 40 4.27 -11.16 -1.59
CA TYR A 40 5.29 -10.17 -1.98
C TYR A 40 6.22 -9.78 -0.85
N LEU A 41 5.73 -9.64 0.38
CA LEU A 41 6.58 -9.24 1.50
C LEU A 41 7.25 -10.43 2.18
N LYS A 42 6.47 -11.46 2.52
CA LYS A 42 7.01 -12.65 3.17
C LYS A 42 8.00 -13.38 2.28
N SER A 43 7.77 -13.36 0.98
CA SER A 43 8.65 -13.95 -0.03
C SER A 43 9.88 -13.11 -0.35
N ASN A 44 9.95 -11.89 0.16
CA ASN A 44 11.02 -10.91 -0.11
C ASN A 44 11.10 -10.45 -1.58
N ILE A 45 10.02 -10.57 -2.35
CA ILE A 45 9.95 -9.96 -3.69
C ILE A 45 9.99 -8.44 -3.53
N ILE A 46 9.28 -7.92 -2.54
CA ILE A 46 9.34 -6.51 -2.15
C ILE A 46 9.94 -6.45 -0.74
N ASP A 47 10.88 -5.54 -0.52
CA ASP A 47 11.47 -5.33 0.79
C ASP A 47 10.38 -5.06 1.83
N ARG A 48 10.43 -5.80 2.95
CA ARG A 48 9.39 -5.71 4.00
C ARG A 48 9.29 -4.31 4.59
N LYS A 49 10.43 -3.67 4.80
CA LYS A 49 10.47 -2.34 5.38
C LYS A 49 9.79 -1.32 4.46
N LEU A 50 10.05 -1.44 3.17
CA LEU A 50 9.40 -0.59 2.16
C LEU A 50 7.91 -0.90 2.05
N GLY A 51 7.56 -2.19 1.99
CA GLY A 51 6.19 -2.62 1.74
C GLY A 51 5.26 -2.46 2.93
N SER A 52 5.80 -2.30 4.14
CA SER A 52 4.99 -2.14 5.35
C SER A 52 4.15 -0.85 5.33
N ILE A 53 4.47 0.09 4.45
CA ILE A 53 3.72 1.35 4.36
C ILE A 53 2.24 1.12 4.01
N LEU A 54 1.94 0.09 3.23
CA LEU A 54 0.55 -0.22 2.90
C LEU A 54 -0.23 -0.62 4.15
N ASN A 55 0.35 -1.49 4.99
CA ASN A 55 -0.25 -1.90 6.26
C ASN A 55 -0.40 -0.72 7.23
N GLU A 56 0.65 0.08 7.37
CA GLU A 56 0.64 1.23 8.28
C GLU A 56 -0.43 2.23 7.90
N THR A 57 -0.52 2.58 6.62
CA THR A 57 -1.50 3.58 6.18
C THR A 57 -2.93 3.06 6.26
N PHE A 58 -3.13 1.77 6.03
CA PHE A 58 -4.44 1.14 6.22
C PHE A 58 -4.89 1.25 7.69
N GLU A 59 -4.02 0.88 8.61
CA GLU A 59 -4.32 0.93 10.04
C GLU A 59 -4.55 2.36 10.54
N ARG A 60 -3.68 3.29 10.15
CA ARG A 60 -3.79 4.68 10.58
C ARG A 60 -5.07 5.34 10.04
N ARG A 61 -5.41 5.07 8.78
CA ARG A 61 -6.65 5.57 8.18
C ARG A 61 -7.86 5.07 8.96
N ASN A 62 -7.88 3.79 9.32
CA ASN A 62 -8.98 3.21 10.07
C ASN A 62 -9.11 3.85 11.46
N LEU A 63 -8.01 4.07 12.14
CA LEU A 63 -8.01 4.74 13.44
C LEU A 63 -8.54 6.17 13.35
N ILE A 64 -8.13 6.92 12.34
CA ILE A 64 -8.60 8.29 12.13
C ILE A 64 -10.11 8.33 11.87
N ASP A 65 -10.61 7.36 11.09
CA ASP A 65 -12.03 7.31 10.71
C ASP A 65 -12.94 6.88 11.87
N TYR A 66 -12.45 6.02 12.77
CA TYR A 66 -13.29 5.41 13.81
C TYR A 66 -13.04 5.94 15.21
N ASP A 67 -12.02 6.75 15.42
CA ASP A 67 -11.70 7.32 16.74
C ASP A 67 -11.65 8.85 16.65
N ASP A 68 -12.67 9.50 17.21
CA ASP A 68 -12.80 10.96 17.21
C ASP A 68 -11.65 11.68 17.93
N TYR A 69 -10.98 10.95 18.85
CA TYR A 69 -9.87 11.50 19.63
C TYR A 69 -8.53 11.28 18.96
N PHE A 70 -8.51 10.46 17.89
CA PHE A 70 -7.27 10.18 17.19
C PHE A 70 -6.99 11.27 16.14
N SER A 71 -5.79 11.82 16.18
CA SER A 71 -5.36 12.83 15.21
C SER A 71 -3.99 12.46 14.66
N ILE A 72 -3.65 13.06 13.52
CA ILE A 72 -2.38 12.84 12.86
C ILE A 72 -1.71 14.21 12.64
N THR A 73 -0.41 14.27 12.88
CA THR A 73 0.35 15.51 12.71
C THR A 73 0.75 15.71 11.25
N LYS A 74 1.06 16.96 10.91
CA LYS A 74 1.59 17.29 9.58
C LYS A 74 2.85 16.51 9.25
N SER A 75 3.76 16.37 10.22
CA SER A 75 5.02 15.66 9.99
C SER A 75 4.79 14.18 9.74
N GLU A 76 3.81 13.56 10.42
CA GLU A 76 3.44 12.18 10.17
C GLU A 76 2.86 12.01 8.76
N VAL A 77 1.98 12.92 8.34
CA VAL A 77 1.41 12.89 6.98
C VAL A 77 2.51 13.00 5.94
N LYS A 78 3.46 13.91 6.14
CA LYS A 78 4.61 14.07 5.22
C LYS A 78 5.44 12.79 5.12
N ARG A 79 5.68 12.13 6.26
CA ARG A 79 6.43 10.87 6.29
C ARG A 79 5.69 9.77 5.52
N TYR A 80 4.40 9.61 5.79
CA TYR A 80 3.59 8.61 5.08
C TYR A 80 3.53 8.90 3.58
N TYR A 81 3.40 10.16 3.20
CA TYR A 81 3.40 10.55 1.80
C TYR A 81 4.72 10.16 1.12
N SER A 82 5.85 10.51 1.75
CA SER A 82 7.17 10.20 1.21
C SER A 82 7.40 8.70 1.08
N ASP A 83 7.07 7.95 2.13
CA ASP A 83 7.25 6.49 2.12
C ASP A 83 6.34 5.82 1.09
N MET A 84 5.10 6.28 0.98
CA MET A 84 4.16 5.74 -0.01
C MET A 84 4.62 6.07 -1.43
N LYS A 85 5.14 7.25 -1.67
CA LYS A 85 5.65 7.65 -2.98
C LYS A 85 6.76 6.71 -3.44
N ASN A 86 7.70 6.39 -2.53
CA ASN A 86 8.77 5.45 -2.82
C ASN A 86 8.24 4.05 -3.10
N PHE A 87 7.29 3.61 -2.29
CA PHE A 87 6.65 2.31 -2.46
C PHE A 87 5.95 2.17 -3.82
N VAL A 88 5.16 3.18 -4.18
CA VAL A 88 4.44 3.19 -5.46
C VAL A 88 5.42 3.09 -6.64
N LYS A 89 6.53 3.82 -6.58
CA LYS A 89 7.56 3.75 -7.63
C LYS A 89 8.13 2.35 -7.79
N VAL A 90 8.42 1.68 -6.69
CA VAL A 90 8.96 0.31 -6.72
C VAL A 90 7.94 -0.66 -7.31
N ILE A 91 6.68 -0.55 -6.90
CA ILE A 91 5.62 -1.41 -7.46
C ILE A 91 5.43 -1.15 -8.95
N GLU A 92 5.45 0.12 -9.38
CA GLU A 92 5.35 0.45 -10.80
C GLU A 92 6.47 -0.19 -11.61
N LEU A 93 7.70 -0.14 -11.11
CA LEU A 93 8.85 -0.77 -11.77
C LEU A 93 8.66 -2.28 -11.88
N LEU A 94 8.20 -2.90 -10.81
CA LEU A 94 7.93 -4.34 -10.81
C LEU A 94 6.86 -4.70 -11.85
N ILE A 95 5.77 -3.94 -11.91
CA ILE A 95 4.72 -4.15 -12.90
C ILE A 95 5.30 -4.04 -14.32
N LYS A 96 6.06 -3.01 -14.59
CA LYS A 96 6.68 -2.79 -15.91
C LYS A 96 7.60 -3.93 -16.31
N GLN A 97 8.42 -4.41 -15.37
CA GLN A 97 9.31 -5.56 -15.61
C GLN A 97 8.52 -6.81 -15.96
N ARG A 98 7.45 -7.08 -15.21
CA ARG A 98 6.63 -8.27 -15.43
C ARG A 98 5.90 -8.21 -16.77
N ILE A 99 5.43 -7.05 -17.17
CA ILE A 99 4.77 -6.86 -18.46
C ILE A 99 5.77 -7.09 -19.60
N LYS A 100 6.99 -6.56 -19.47
CA LYS A 100 8.04 -6.71 -20.50
C LYS A 100 8.50 -8.16 -20.68
N SER A 101 8.47 -8.97 -19.62
CA SER A 101 8.98 -10.33 -19.67
C SER A 101 8.00 -11.35 -20.24
N LYS A 102 6.82 -10.89 -20.66
CA LYS A 102 5.83 -11.77 -21.29
C LYS A 102 6.01 -11.89 -22.81
#